data_0a0e84a10a1b935dd9750af847b0dffd
#
_entry.id   0a0e84a10a1b935dd9750af847b0dffd
#
_cell.length_a   1.000
_cell.length_b   1.000
_cell.length_c   1.000
_cell.angle_alpha   90.00
_cell.angle_beta   90.00
_cell.angle_gamma   90.00
#
_symmetry.space_group_name_H-M   'P 1'
#
loop_
_entity.id
_entity.type
_entity.pdbx_description
1 polymer ?
#
loop_
_entity_poly.entity_id
_entity_poly.type
_entity_poly.pdbx_seq_one_letter_code
_entity_poly.pdbx_strand_id
1 'polypeptide(L)'
;MLLNIKKYNKYNNKIETMTLSAGNVTRMVASYSYNDISRLLSIKRSGNVLRGYDFAYDGLNRLEESTYAEGAGMSQNKNRYSENILSYSQNGSIERLQRYGKKNNGAFGLIDDLTYSYNGNQIKAISDKAGSLLYDGSFDFKDGANADVEYFYDANGALVKDLNKGISNIEYDILGNLKCITFSNGFKTKYIYDAAGYKLRTTHESAVTNTTDYIGNFIFEDGKLDKYLFGGGYCSFDNNQNPTFHYYEKDHLGSVRMVVNENGTIEPSHTFGVVGYVKEFDSYFNEVVSCPVFGKNNTDLEEKITIVEQ
;
A
#
# COMPACT_ATOMS: atom_id res chain seq x y z
N MET A 1 26.64 9.16 2.12
CA MET A 1 26.52 7.85 2.77
C MET A 1 25.22 7.82 3.53
N LEU A 2 24.35 6.90 3.21
CA LEU A 2 23.12 6.64 3.95
C LEU A 2 23.44 5.71 5.12
N LEU A 3 22.92 6.01 6.30
CA LEU A 3 23.16 5.23 7.51
C LEU A 3 21.83 4.93 8.20
N ASN A 4 21.59 3.62 8.39
CA ASN A 4 20.44 3.10 9.13
C ASN A 4 20.95 2.39 10.39
N ILE A 5 20.75 3.01 11.55
CA ILE A 5 21.18 2.46 12.83
C ILE A 5 19.94 1.95 13.57
N LYS A 6 19.97 0.68 13.96
CA LYS A 6 18.95 0.02 14.74
C LYS A 6 19.46 -0.29 16.15
N LYS A 7 18.71 0.12 17.16
CA LYS A 7 18.94 -0.27 18.56
C LYS A 7 17.87 -1.27 18.97
N TYR A 8 18.29 -2.36 19.57
CA TYR A 8 17.41 -3.45 19.98
C TYR A 8 17.24 -3.48 21.51
N ASN A 9 16.04 -3.84 21.93
CA ASN A 9 15.77 -4.14 23.34
C ASN A 9 16.53 -5.40 23.77
N LYS A 10 17.29 -5.29 24.86
CA LYS A 10 18.15 -6.36 25.35
C LYS A 10 17.40 -7.58 25.89
N TYR A 11 16.11 -7.45 26.20
CA TYR A 11 15.32 -8.53 26.80
C TYR A 11 14.53 -9.34 25.77
N ASN A 12 14.00 -8.69 24.75
CA ASN A 12 13.14 -9.35 23.77
C ASN A 12 13.66 -9.29 22.32
N ASN A 13 14.84 -8.70 22.11
CA ASN A 13 15.49 -8.53 20.80
C ASN A 13 14.62 -7.81 19.76
N LYS A 14 13.68 -6.97 20.18
CA LYS A 14 12.87 -6.12 19.31
C LYS A 14 13.53 -4.75 19.13
N ILE A 15 13.28 -4.11 18.00
CA ILE A 15 13.84 -2.77 17.72
C ILE A 15 13.15 -1.74 18.61
N GLU A 16 13.93 -1.04 19.45
CA GLU A 16 13.46 0.09 20.24
C GLU A 16 13.53 1.39 19.47
N THR A 17 14.62 1.59 18.74
CA THR A 17 14.81 2.79 17.92
C THR A 17 15.46 2.45 16.60
N MET A 18 15.11 3.23 15.58
CA MET A 18 15.74 3.21 14.27
C MET A 18 16.06 4.65 13.88
N THR A 19 17.31 4.92 13.51
CA THR A 19 17.76 6.24 13.07
C THR A 19 18.18 6.17 11.61
N LEU A 20 17.57 7.01 10.79
CA LEU A 20 17.92 7.17 9.39
C LEU A 20 18.67 8.49 9.20
N SER A 21 19.84 8.43 8.57
CA SER A 21 20.70 9.59 8.34
C SER A 21 21.21 9.60 6.90
N ALA A 22 21.30 10.80 6.32
CA ALA A 22 21.95 11.03 5.04
C ALA A 22 23.17 11.96 5.27
N GLY A 23 24.37 11.45 5.01
CA GLY A 23 25.60 12.10 5.45
C GLY A 23 25.66 12.20 6.97
N ASN A 24 25.96 13.39 7.48
CA ASN A 24 25.99 13.68 8.92
C ASN A 24 24.66 14.22 9.46
N VAL A 25 23.59 14.19 8.67
CA VAL A 25 22.29 14.74 9.05
C VAL A 25 21.31 13.60 9.36
N THR A 26 20.84 13.53 10.61
CA THR A 26 19.74 12.65 10.98
C THR A 26 18.45 13.17 10.34
N ARG A 27 17.80 12.31 9.55
CA ARG A 27 16.56 12.62 8.82
C ARG A 27 15.33 12.17 9.57
N MET A 28 15.41 11.04 10.24
CA MET A 28 14.29 10.47 11.01
C MET A 28 14.81 9.61 12.15
N VAL A 29 14.15 9.68 13.29
CA VAL A 29 14.26 8.68 14.35
C VAL A 29 12.88 8.09 14.58
N ALA A 30 12.76 6.76 14.46
CA ALA A 30 11.56 6.02 14.83
C ALA A 30 11.79 5.33 16.17
N SER A 31 10.81 5.43 17.06
CA SER A 31 10.78 4.75 18.35
C SER A 31 9.61 3.78 18.39
N TYR A 32 9.83 2.61 18.98
CA TYR A 32 8.86 1.52 19.03
C TYR A 32 8.67 1.11 20.49
N SER A 33 7.45 0.87 20.92
CA SER A 33 7.15 0.26 22.21
C SER A 33 6.38 -1.04 22.04
N TYR A 34 6.58 -1.95 22.97
CA TYR A 34 6.00 -3.31 22.95
C TYR A 34 5.45 -3.66 24.31
N ASN A 35 4.45 -4.54 24.36
CA ASN A 35 3.99 -5.16 25.59
C ASN A 35 4.86 -6.38 25.96
N ASP A 36 4.55 -7.02 27.07
CA ASP A 36 5.31 -8.15 27.63
C ASP A 36 5.34 -9.39 26.72
N ILE A 37 4.37 -9.53 25.82
CA ILE A 37 4.33 -10.59 24.81
C ILE A 37 4.91 -10.15 23.47
N SER A 38 5.73 -9.07 23.46
CA SER A 38 6.43 -8.54 22.28
C SER A 38 5.52 -8.02 21.17
N ARG A 39 4.27 -7.60 21.49
CA ARG A 39 3.39 -6.95 20.53
C ARG A 39 3.65 -5.46 20.49
N LEU A 40 3.62 -4.87 19.30
CA LEU A 40 3.84 -3.46 19.07
C LEU A 40 2.69 -2.63 19.67
N LEU A 41 2.99 -1.76 20.62
CA LEU A 41 2.03 -0.84 21.24
C LEU A 41 2.07 0.54 20.62
N SER A 42 3.23 1.01 20.18
CA SER A 42 3.34 2.31 19.51
C SER A 42 4.50 2.40 18.56
N ILE A 43 4.33 3.28 17.57
CA ILE A 43 5.40 3.76 16.68
C ILE A 43 5.36 5.27 16.70
N LYS A 44 6.48 5.92 17.03
CA LYS A 44 6.64 7.38 17.01
C LYS A 44 7.81 7.74 16.11
N ARG A 45 7.63 8.73 15.25
CA ARG A 45 8.66 9.18 14.31
C ARG A 45 8.93 10.66 14.50
N SER A 46 10.20 10.99 14.68
CA SER A 46 10.65 12.38 14.67
C SER A 46 10.76 12.91 13.22
N GLY A 47 10.62 14.18 13.05
CA GLY A 47 10.74 14.95 11.83
C GLY A 47 10.58 16.41 12.23
N ASN A 48 10.04 17.27 11.36
CA ASN A 48 9.65 18.64 11.73
C ASN A 48 8.61 18.64 12.87
N VAL A 49 7.78 17.61 12.91
CA VAL A 49 6.83 17.35 14.01
C VAL A 49 6.93 15.87 14.38
N LEU A 50 6.95 15.55 15.68
CA LEU A 50 6.81 14.18 16.16
C LEU A 50 5.41 13.70 15.81
N ARG A 51 5.30 12.54 15.17
CA ARG A 51 4.02 11.92 14.78
C ARG A 51 4.09 10.40 14.96
N GLY A 52 2.96 9.78 15.17
CA GLY A 52 2.94 8.33 15.32
C GLY A 52 1.56 7.76 15.59
N TYR A 53 1.57 6.53 16.01
CA TYR A 53 0.39 5.72 16.29
C TYR A 53 0.55 4.97 17.60
N ASP A 54 -0.55 4.88 18.34
CA ASP A 54 -0.74 3.95 19.42
C ASP A 54 -1.73 2.87 18.97
N PHE A 55 -1.48 1.60 19.34
CA PHE A 55 -2.25 0.44 18.89
C PHE A 55 -2.96 -0.23 20.05
N ALA A 56 -4.23 -0.56 19.88
CA ALA A 56 -5.01 -1.39 20.79
C ALA A 56 -5.40 -2.70 20.11
N TYR A 57 -5.53 -3.75 20.93
CA TYR A 57 -5.81 -5.11 20.46
C TYR A 57 -6.88 -5.76 21.32
N ASP A 58 -7.70 -6.62 20.71
CA ASP A 58 -8.70 -7.42 21.40
C ASP A 58 -8.09 -8.59 22.20
N GLY A 59 -8.95 -9.32 22.91
CA GLY A 59 -8.56 -10.48 23.69
C GLY A 59 -7.98 -11.66 22.89
N LEU A 60 -8.21 -11.68 21.57
CA LEU A 60 -7.63 -12.66 20.64
C LEU A 60 -6.39 -12.10 19.93
N ASN A 61 -5.94 -10.93 20.36
CA ASN A 61 -4.77 -10.29 19.82
C ASN A 61 -4.90 -9.75 18.40
N ARG A 62 -6.09 -9.45 17.95
CA ARG A 62 -6.35 -8.76 16.69
C ARG A 62 -6.36 -7.25 16.91
N LEU A 63 -5.93 -6.47 15.92
CA LEU A 63 -5.92 -5.01 16.00
C LEU A 63 -7.36 -4.49 16.11
N GLU A 64 -7.66 -3.66 17.10
CA GLU A 64 -8.94 -2.95 17.23
C GLU A 64 -8.79 -1.48 16.84
N GLU A 65 -7.69 -0.86 17.24
CA GLU A 65 -7.50 0.57 17.02
C GLU A 65 -6.05 0.91 16.71
N SER A 66 -5.88 1.82 15.77
CA SER A 66 -4.62 2.52 15.53
C SER A 66 -4.85 4.02 15.61
N THR A 67 -4.57 4.60 16.75
CA THR A 67 -4.80 6.02 17.02
C THR A 67 -3.61 6.87 16.58
N TYR A 68 -3.82 7.72 15.57
CA TYR A 68 -2.83 8.71 15.14
C TYR A 68 -2.79 9.91 16.06
N ALA A 69 -1.58 10.44 16.33
CA ALA A 69 -1.39 11.73 17.00
C ALA A 69 -0.08 12.39 16.60
N GLU A 70 0.04 13.69 16.93
CA GLU A 70 1.21 14.55 16.66
C GLU A 70 1.63 15.33 17.92
N GLY A 71 2.82 15.95 17.84
CA GLY A 71 3.41 16.79 18.88
C GLY A 71 4.12 15.99 19.97
N ALA A 72 4.91 16.67 20.81
CA ALA A 72 5.77 16.04 21.82
C ALA A 72 5.01 15.14 22.79
N GLY A 73 3.77 15.51 23.15
CA GLY A 73 2.88 14.73 24.02
C GLY A 73 1.96 13.76 23.28
N MET A 74 2.09 13.59 21.96
CA MET A 74 1.17 12.77 21.14
C MET A 74 -0.31 13.08 21.42
N SER A 75 -0.64 14.37 21.54
CA SER A 75 -1.97 14.85 21.90
C SER A 75 -2.61 15.76 20.87
N GLN A 76 -1.84 16.22 19.88
CA GLN A 76 -2.28 17.10 18.82
C GLN A 76 -2.76 16.29 17.62
N ASN A 77 -3.67 16.86 16.85
CA ASN A 77 -4.15 16.29 15.59
C ASN A 77 -4.58 14.81 15.69
N LYS A 78 -5.13 14.42 16.83
CA LYS A 78 -5.64 13.09 17.05
C LYS A 78 -6.63 12.70 15.95
N ASN A 79 -6.60 11.44 15.60
CA ASN A 79 -7.54 10.84 14.64
C ASN A 79 -7.46 11.39 13.21
N ARG A 80 -6.41 12.14 12.82
CA ARG A 80 -6.27 12.56 11.42
C ARG A 80 -6.17 11.39 10.44
N TYR A 81 -5.50 10.32 10.87
CA TYR A 81 -5.22 9.12 10.06
C TYR A 81 -5.43 7.85 10.87
N SER A 82 -6.35 7.87 11.82
CA SER A 82 -6.66 6.70 12.64
C SER A 82 -7.49 5.68 11.87
N GLU A 83 -7.38 4.43 12.29
CA GLU A 83 -8.17 3.31 11.76
C GLU A 83 -8.73 2.51 12.93
N ASN A 84 -10.02 2.18 12.89
CA ASN A 84 -10.73 1.46 13.92
C ASN A 84 -11.43 0.24 13.33
N ILE A 85 -11.11 -0.95 13.79
CA ILE A 85 -11.80 -2.16 13.42
C ILE A 85 -12.89 -2.41 14.46
N LEU A 86 -14.14 -2.17 14.07
CA LEU A 86 -15.26 -2.18 14.99
C LEU A 86 -15.80 -3.57 15.26
N SER A 87 -15.64 -4.50 14.32
CA SER A 87 -16.02 -5.90 14.52
C SER A 87 -15.26 -6.85 13.62
N TYR A 88 -15.09 -8.05 14.15
CA TYR A 88 -14.57 -9.23 13.45
C TYR A 88 -15.61 -10.34 13.49
N SER A 89 -15.69 -11.12 12.44
CA SER A 89 -16.43 -12.37 12.42
C SER A 89 -15.78 -13.43 13.33
N GLN A 90 -16.45 -14.54 13.55
CA GLN A 90 -15.91 -15.66 14.37
C GLN A 90 -14.63 -16.26 13.78
N ASN A 91 -14.48 -16.26 12.44
CA ASN A 91 -13.27 -16.75 11.75
C ASN A 91 -12.18 -15.66 11.59
N GLY A 92 -12.37 -14.47 12.17
CA GLY A 92 -11.38 -13.39 12.19
C GLY A 92 -11.40 -12.45 11.00
N SER A 93 -12.36 -12.58 10.08
CA SER A 93 -12.53 -11.61 9.00
C SER A 93 -13.07 -10.27 9.52
N ILE A 94 -12.61 -9.15 8.98
CA ILE A 94 -13.09 -7.82 9.36
C ILE A 94 -14.52 -7.64 8.83
N GLU A 95 -15.47 -7.32 9.72
CA GLU A 95 -16.85 -7.03 9.33
C GLU A 95 -17.14 -5.55 9.25
N ARG A 96 -16.51 -4.75 10.13
CA ARG A 96 -16.66 -3.30 10.11
C ARG A 96 -15.35 -2.58 10.38
N LEU A 97 -15.08 -1.55 9.58
CA LEU A 97 -13.88 -0.74 9.67
C LEU A 97 -14.19 0.73 9.46
N GLN A 98 -13.55 1.59 10.24
CA GLN A 98 -13.57 3.03 10.02
C GLN A 98 -12.16 3.56 9.79
N ARG A 99 -12.01 4.45 8.81
CA ARG A 99 -10.76 5.17 8.55
C ARG A 99 -10.98 6.66 8.55
N TYR A 100 -9.98 7.35 9.06
CA TYR A 100 -9.96 8.80 9.14
C TYR A 100 -8.88 9.36 8.22
N GLY A 101 -9.18 10.47 7.56
CA GLY A 101 -8.28 11.10 6.61
C GLY A 101 -8.73 12.50 6.24
N LYS A 102 -8.09 13.08 5.23
CA LYS A 102 -8.44 14.39 4.70
C LYS A 102 -9.72 14.28 3.86
N LYS A 103 -10.69 15.12 4.13
CA LYS A 103 -11.98 15.23 3.43
C LYS A 103 -11.91 16.22 2.26
N ASN A 104 -12.94 16.22 1.40
CA ASN A 104 -13.07 17.13 0.25
C ASN A 104 -12.92 18.61 0.60
N ASN A 105 -13.38 19.02 1.78
CA ASN A 105 -13.27 20.40 2.27
C ASN A 105 -11.92 20.74 2.93
N GLY A 106 -10.96 19.82 2.88
CA GLY A 106 -9.64 19.98 3.48
C GLY A 106 -9.55 19.69 4.98
N ALA A 107 -10.69 19.58 5.68
CA ALA A 107 -10.72 19.15 7.08
C ALA A 107 -10.39 17.66 7.20
N PHE A 108 -10.00 17.22 8.39
CA PHE A 108 -9.81 15.81 8.69
C PHE A 108 -11.05 15.23 9.37
N GLY A 109 -11.37 13.98 9.08
CA GLY A 109 -12.51 13.29 9.64
C GLY A 109 -12.67 11.90 9.05
N LEU A 110 -13.82 11.27 9.29
CA LEU A 110 -14.17 9.96 8.77
C LEU A 110 -14.21 10.01 7.24
N ILE A 111 -13.44 9.14 6.61
CA ILE A 111 -13.36 9.00 5.14
C ILE A 111 -13.92 7.66 4.67
N ASP A 112 -13.96 6.65 5.55
CA ASP A 112 -14.60 5.35 5.31
C ASP A 112 -15.35 4.89 6.55
N ASP A 113 -16.56 4.35 6.37
CA ASP A 113 -17.32 3.59 7.37
C ASP A 113 -17.80 2.29 6.69
N LEU A 114 -16.88 1.36 6.57
CA LEU A 114 -17.02 0.17 5.76
C LEU A 114 -17.74 -0.94 6.52
N THR A 115 -18.64 -1.60 5.79
CA THR A 115 -19.28 -2.85 6.22
C THR A 115 -19.01 -3.92 5.17
N TYR A 116 -18.44 -5.03 5.61
CA TYR A 116 -18.10 -6.16 4.76
C TYR A 116 -19.13 -7.26 4.88
N SER A 117 -19.55 -7.83 3.77
CA SER A 117 -20.33 -9.06 3.73
C SER A 117 -19.52 -10.17 3.07
N TYR A 118 -19.72 -11.39 3.53
CA TYR A 118 -18.94 -12.56 3.10
C TYR A 118 -19.84 -13.71 2.67
N ASN A 119 -19.28 -14.56 1.79
CA ASN A 119 -19.77 -15.90 1.52
C ASN A 119 -18.65 -16.87 1.91
N GLY A 120 -18.75 -17.48 3.11
CA GLY A 120 -17.62 -18.18 3.74
C GLY A 120 -16.46 -17.21 4.02
N ASN A 121 -15.31 -17.45 3.40
CA ASN A 121 -14.12 -16.60 3.53
C ASN A 121 -13.96 -15.59 2.37
N GLN A 122 -14.85 -15.64 1.39
CA GLN A 122 -14.79 -14.73 0.25
C GLN A 122 -15.65 -13.49 0.49
N ILE A 123 -15.09 -12.32 0.18
CA ILE A 123 -15.84 -11.05 0.24
C ILE A 123 -16.94 -11.09 -0.81
N LYS A 124 -18.16 -10.80 -0.40
CA LYS A 124 -19.33 -10.73 -1.27
C LYS A 124 -19.61 -9.30 -1.72
N ALA A 125 -19.60 -8.35 -0.77
CA ALA A 125 -19.78 -6.93 -1.02
C ALA A 125 -19.18 -6.10 0.11
N ILE A 126 -18.85 -4.83 -0.18
CA ILE A 126 -18.39 -3.84 0.77
C ILE A 126 -19.22 -2.58 0.58
N SER A 127 -19.84 -2.09 1.62
CA SER A 127 -20.57 -0.82 1.58
C SER A 127 -19.85 0.24 2.41
N ASP A 128 -19.81 1.47 1.90
CA ASP A 128 -19.25 2.63 2.59
C ASP A 128 -20.34 3.66 2.90
N LYS A 129 -20.46 4.04 4.18
CA LYS A 129 -21.41 5.06 4.63
C LYS A 129 -20.79 6.46 4.72
N ALA A 130 -19.48 6.61 4.58
CA ALA A 130 -18.80 7.89 4.74
C ALA A 130 -18.92 8.81 3.52
N GLY A 131 -19.26 8.27 2.37
CA GLY A 131 -19.32 8.98 1.09
C GLY A 131 -17.95 9.22 0.46
N SER A 132 -17.93 9.25 -0.87
CA SER A 132 -16.69 9.29 -1.68
C SER A 132 -15.95 10.61 -1.57
N LEU A 133 -14.63 10.54 -1.58
CA LEU A 133 -13.74 11.67 -1.78
C LEU A 133 -13.52 11.91 -3.28
N LEU A 134 -13.42 13.19 -3.67
CA LEU A 134 -13.38 13.61 -5.08
C LEU A 134 -12.01 14.11 -5.54
N TYR A 135 -11.03 14.23 -4.63
CA TYR A 135 -9.70 14.69 -4.99
C TYR A 135 -8.78 13.51 -5.34
N ASP A 136 -7.86 13.76 -6.27
CA ASP A 136 -6.89 12.75 -6.69
C ASP A 136 -6.00 12.30 -5.53
N GLY A 137 -5.71 11.01 -5.51
CA GLY A 137 -4.89 10.40 -4.48
C GLY A 137 -5.55 10.33 -3.10
N SER A 138 -6.88 10.41 -3.02
CA SER A 138 -7.62 10.11 -1.78
C SER A 138 -7.51 8.63 -1.42
N PHE A 139 -7.52 8.34 -0.11
CA PHE A 139 -7.36 6.98 0.42
C PHE A 139 -8.66 6.27 0.74
N ASP A 140 -9.81 6.87 0.46
CA ASP A 140 -11.09 6.27 0.73
C ASP A 140 -11.36 5.07 -0.18
N PHE A 141 -12.14 4.15 0.32
CA PHE A 141 -12.72 3.09 -0.48
C PHE A 141 -13.67 3.68 -1.52
N LYS A 142 -13.59 3.23 -2.75
CA LYS A 142 -14.51 3.65 -3.80
C LYS A 142 -15.63 2.64 -3.93
N ASP A 143 -16.73 2.89 -3.23
CA ASP A 143 -17.96 2.10 -3.34
C ASP A 143 -18.68 2.46 -4.66
N GLY A 144 -18.21 1.81 -5.74
CA GLY A 144 -18.64 2.11 -7.11
C GLY A 144 -19.87 1.30 -7.56
N ALA A 145 -20.19 0.20 -6.88
CA ALA A 145 -21.16 -0.76 -7.36
C ALA A 145 -22.49 -0.77 -6.59
N ASN A 146 -22.44 -0.64 -5.29
CA ASN A 146 -23.60 -0.62 -4.38
C ASN A 146 -24.61 -1.75 -4.67
N ALA A 147 -24.10 -2.99 -4.81
CA ALA A 147 -24.84 -4.19 -5.16
C ALA A 147 -24.78 -5.26 -4.06
N ASP A 148 -25.75 -6.18 -4.03
CA ASP A 148 -25.76 -7.29 -3.06
C ASP A 148 -24.57 -8.23 -3.22
N VAL A 149 -24.00 -8.33 -4.43
CA VAL A 149 -22.80 -9.09 -4.78
C VAL A 149 -21.95 -8.23 -5.71
N GLU A 150 -20.74 -7.92 -5.29
CA GLU A 150 -19.80 -7.06 -6.01
C GLU A 150 -18.56 -7.79 -6.46
N TYR A 151 -18.21 -8.87 -5.76
CA TYR A 151 -17.03 -9.69 -6.00
C TYR A 151 -17.45 -11.10 -6.42
N PHE A 152 -16.92 -11.56 -7.54
CA PHE A 152 -17.24 -12.89 -8.09
C PHE A 152 -15.98 -13.72 -8.21
N TYR A 153 -16.09 -15.01 -7.90
CA TYR A 153 -14.98 -15.93 -7.84
C TYR A 153 -15.25 -17.15 -8.72
N ASP A 154 -14.19 -17.74 -9.23
CA ASP A 154 -14.28 -19.02 -9.94
C ASP A 154 -14.38 -20.21 -8.98
N ALA A 155 -14.41 -21.42 -9.53
CA ALA A 155 -14.50 -22.66 -8.74
C ALA A 155 -13.25 -22.94 -7.89
N ASN A 156 -12.11 -22.31 -8.21
CA ASN A 156 -10.85 -22.41 -7.46
C ASN A 156 -10.75 -21.33 -6.38
N GLY A 157 -11.69 -20.38 -6.33
CA GLY A 157 -11.70 -19.28 -5.39
C GLY A 157 -10.95 -18.03 -5.86
N ALA A 158 -10.46 -17.99 -7.11
CA ALA A 158 -9.82 -16.83 -7.68
C ALA A 158 -10.86 -15.77 -8.08
N LEU A 159 -10.56 -14.50 -7.85
CA LEU A 159 -11.44 -13.37 -8.18
C LEU A 159 -11.55 -13.22 -9.71
N VAL A 160 -12.76 -13.26 -10.25
CA VAL A 160 -12.99 -13.12 -11.70
C VAL A 160 -13.71 -11.83 -12.08
N LYS A 161 -14.31 -11.12 -11.10
CA LYS A 161 -14.99 -9.86 -11.35
C LYS A 161 -15.02 -8.99 -10.08
N ASP A 162 -14.82 -7.68 -10.22
CA ASP A 162 -14.88 -6.67 -9.16
C ASP A 162 -15.66 -5.46 -9.68
N LEU A 163 -16.88 -5.31 -9.19
CA LEU A 163 -17.76 -4.24 -9.67
C LEU A 163 -17.32 -2.86 -9.16
N ASN A 164 -16.74 -2.78 -7.96
CA ASN A 164 -16.28 -1.53 -7.39
C ASN A 164 -15.12 -0.92 -8.19
N LYS A 165 -14.29 -1.79 -8.77
CA LYS A 165 -13.19 -1.38 -9.65
C LYS A 165 -13.57 -1.33 -11.13
N GLY A 166 -14.83 -1.58 -11.47
CA GLY A 166 -15.28 -1.64 -12.85
C GLY A 166 -14.63 -2.80 -13.63
N ILE A 167 -14.18 -3.85 -12.95
CA ILE A 167 -13.60 -5.01 -13.61
C ILE A 167 -14.70 -5.99 -14.00
N SER A 168 -14.85 -6.21 -15.30
CA SER A 168 -15.87 -7.10 -15.86
C SER A 168 -15.40 -8.53 -15.99
N ASN A 169 -14.09 -8.79 -16.13
CA ASN A 169 -13.53 -10.13 -16.22
C ASN A 169 -12.05 -10.15 -15.84
N ILE A 170 -11.63 -11.21 -15.14
CA ILE A 170 -10.23 -11.54 -14.87
C ILE A 170 -9.97 -12.96 -15.37
N GLU A 171 -8.91 -13.11 -16.15
CA GLU A 171 -8.46 -14.40 -16.68
C GLU A 171 -7.11 -14.77 -16.07
N TYR A 172 -6.97 -16.04 -15.73
CA TYR A 172 -5.73 -16.62 -15.23
C TYR A 172 -5.17 -17.63 -16.23
N ASP A 173 -3.88 -17.86 -16.19
CA ASP A 173 -3.24 -18.95 -16.93
C ASP A 173 -3.39 -20.28 -16.19
N ILE A 174 -2.85 -21.37 -16.77
CA ILE A 174 -2.92 -22.70 -16.17
C ILE A 174 -2.13 -22.84 -14.86
N LEU A 175 -1.21 -21.94 -14.60
CA LEU A 175 -0.40 -21.89 -13.37
C LEU A 175 -1.02 -21.00 -12.29
N GLY A 176 -2.17 -20.35 -12.60
CA GLY A 176 -2.84 -19.42 -11.70
C GLY A 176 -2.31 -17.97 -11.79
N ASN A 177 -1.39 -17.68 -12.71
CA ASN A 177 -0.93 -16.31 -12.89
C ASN A 177 -1.99 -15.46 -13.59
N LEU A 178 -2.08 -14.21 -13.24
CA LEU A 178 -2.99 -13.24 -13.85
C LEU A 178 -2.65 -13.03 -15.33
N LYS A 179 -3.56 -13.37 -16.23
CA LYS A 179 -3.34 -13.31 -17.68
C LYS A 179 -3.92 -12.06 -18.33
N CYS A 180 -5.15 -11.71 -17.98
CA CYS A 180 -5.84 -10.58 -18.54
C CYS A 180 -6.91 -10.03 -17.59
N ILE A 181 -6.96 -8.71 -17.44
CA ILE A 181 -8.05 -7.98 -16.79
C ILE A 181 -8.79 -7.23 -17.88
N THR A 182 -10.11 -7.35 -17.87
CA THR A 182 -11.00 -6.57 -18.75
C THR A 182 -11.87 -5.67 -17.90
N PHE A 183 -11.85 -4.37 -18.20
CA PHE A 183 -12.69 -3.36 -17.53
C PHE A 183 -14.02 -3.18 -18.26
N SER A 184 -15.02 -2.67 -17.56
CA SER A 184 -16.36 -2.42 -18.11
C SER A 184 -16.37 -1.38 -19.23
N ASN A 185 -15.38 -0.49 -19.29
CA ASN A 185 -15.18 0.46 -20.40
C ASN A 185 -14.51 -0.16 -21.64
N GLY A 186 -14.20 -1.46 -21.60
CA GLY A 186 -13.53 -2.19 -22.68
C GLY A 186 -12.01 -2.15 -22.67
N PHE A 187 -11.40 -1.41 -21.77
CA PHE A 187 -9.94 -1.40 -21.59
C PHE A 187 -9.46 -2.75 -21.06
N LYS A 188 -8.19 -3.07 -21.33
CA LYS A 188 -7.59 -4.34 -20.89
C LYS A 188 -6.19 -4.13 -20.38
N THR A 189 -5.83 -4.94 -19.38
CA THR A 189 -4.44 -5.14 -19.00
C THR A 189 -4.08 -6.60 -19.18
N LYS A 190 -3.00 -6.87 -19.89
CA LYS A 190 -2.51 -8.20 -20.21
C LYS A 190 -1.13 -8.42 -19.62
N TYR A 191 -0.87 -9.64 -19.20
CA TYR A 191 0.38 -10.03 -18.58
C TYR A 191 1.00 -11.22 -19.31
N ILE A 192 2.31 -11.24 -19.40
CA ILE A 192 3.09 -12.36 -19.94
C ILE A 192 4.12 -12.74 -18.89
N TYR A 193 4.20 -14.03 -18.62
CA TYR A 193 5.14 -14.63 -17.69
C TYR A 193 6.06 -15.63 -18.39
N ASP A 194 7.21 -15.90 -17.80
CA ASP A 194 8.03 -17.03 -18.16
C ASP A 194 7.52 -18.34 -17.52
N ALA A 195 8.19 -19.45 -17.82
CA ALA A 195 7.82 -20.77 -17.27
C ALA A 195 8.02 -20.90 -15.75
N ALA A 196 8.74 -20.00 -15.11
CA ALA A 196 8.96 -19.95 -13.67
C ALA A 196 8.00 -18.98 -12.95
N GLY A 197 7.09 -18.31 -13.71
CA GLY A 197 6.13 -17.36 -13.17
C GLY A 197 6.67 -15.93 -13.01
N TYR A 198 7.88 -15.64 -13.53
CA TYR A 198 8.36 -14.25 -13.53
C TYR A 198 7.68 -13.45 -14.62
N LYS A 199 7.14 -12.29 -14.25
CA LYS A 199 6.48 -11.39 -15.19
C LYS A 199 7.50 -10.82 -16.18
N LEU A 200 7.22 -10.98 -17.47
CA LEU A 200 8.03 -10.49 -18.57
C LEU A 200 7.47 -9.24 -19.23
N ARG A 201 6.14 -9.10 -19.29
CA ARG A 201 5.49 -7.94 -19.91
C ARG A 201 4.14 -7.66 -19.27
N THR A 202 3.84 -6.38 -19.14
CA THR A 202 2.49 -5.84 -18.95
C THR A 202 2.12 -5.02 -20.18
N THR A 203 0.89 -5.15 -20.67
CA THR A 203 0.35 -4.35 -21.78
C THR A 203 -0.96 -3.73 -21.35
N HIS A 204 -1.04 -2.41 -21.38
CA HIS A 204 -2.25 -1.64 -21.10
C HIS A 204 -2.90 -1.22 -22.41
N GLU A 205 -4.05 -1.80 -22.72
CA GLU A 205 -4.84 -1.48 -23.91
C GLU A 205 -5.96 -0.51 -23.52
N SER A 206 -5.74 0.75 -23.73
CA SER A 206 -6.69 1.84 -23.57
C SER A 206 -6.86 2.60 -24.90
N ALA A 207 -7.14 3.91 -24.86
CA ALA A 207 -7.10 4.77 -26.03
C ALA A 207 -5.70 4.79 -26.69
N VAL A 208 -4.67 4.60 -25.91
CA VAL A 208 -3.28 4.38 -26.34
C VAL A 208 -2.80 3.09 -25.70
N THR A 209 -2.08 2.25 -26.42
CA THR A 209 -1.47 1.04 -25.89
C THR A 209 -0.08 1.35 -25.37
N ASN A 210 0.16 1.04 -24.09
CA ASN A 210 1.46 1.17 -23.45
C ASN A 210 1.97 -0.20 -23.04
N THR A 211 3.28 -0.39 -23.08
CA THR A 211 3.93 -1.65 -22.69
C THR A 211 5.03 -1.43 -21.67
N THR A 212 5.08 -2.31 -20.69
CA THR A 212 6.19 -2.41 -19.73
C THR A 212 6.86 -3.75 -19.88
N ASP A 213 8.14 -3.77 -20.18
CA ASP A 213 8.95 -4.99 -20.25
C ASP A 213 9.88 -5.13 -19.06
N TYR A 214 9.94 -6.35 -18.50
CA TYR A 214 10.78 -6.69 -17.35
C TYR A 214 11.85 -7.68 -17.79
N ILE A 215 13.12 -7.27 -17.78
CA ILE A 215 14.25 -8.08 -18.20
C ILE A 215 15.26 -8.15 -17.04
N GLY A 216 15.10 -9.13 -16.17
CA GLY A 216 15.83 -9.18 -14.92
C GLY A 216 15.55 -7.94 -14.07
N ASN A 217 16.59 -7.16 -13.79
CA ASN A 217 16.48 -5.92 -13.02
C ASN A 217 16.21 -4.66 -13.89
N PHE A 218 16.06 -4.83 -15.20
CA PHE A 218 15.78 -3.72 -16.12
C PHE A 218 14.29 -3.63 -16.43
N ILE A 219 13.79 -2.42 -16.44
CA ILE A 219 12.41 -2.09 -16.78
C ILE A 219 12.42 -1.15 -17.97
N PHE A 220 11.62 -1.49 -18.97
CA PHE A 220 11.47 -0.71 -20.19
C PHE A 220 10.02 -0.26 -20.35
N GLU A 221 9.83 1.01 -20.63
CA GLU A 221 8.54 1.59 -20.97
C GLU A 221 8.48 1.88 -22.46
N ASP A 222 7.51 1.29 -23.15
CA ASP A 222 7.33 1.41 -24.59
C ASP A 222 8.63 1.21 -25.39
N GLY A 223 9.43 0.21 -24.94
CA GLY A 223 10.72 -0.16 -25.52
C GLY A 223 11.90 0.73 -25.14
N LYS A 224 11.73 1.74 -24.28
CA LYS A 224 12.83 2.58 -23.77
C LYS A 224 13.20 2.14 -22.37
N LEU A 225 14.50 2.12 -22.07
CA LEU A 225 14.97 1.86 -20.72
C LEU A 225 14.48 2.98 -19.78
N ASP A 226 13.69 2.58 -18.78
CA ASP A 226 13.13 3.48 -17.78
C ASP A 226 13.86 3.33 -16.44
N LYS A 227 14.06 2.09 -15.98
CA LYS A 227 14.71 1.84 -14.68
C LYS A 227 15.63 0.64 -14.67
N TYR A 228 16.60 0.69 -13.76
CA TYR A 228 17.40 -0.42 -13.31
C TYR A 228 17.27 -0.58 -11.80
N LEU A 229 16.85 -1.76 -11.35
CA LEU A 229 16.63 -2.07 -9.94
C LEU A 229 17.88 -2.65 -9.29
N PHE A 230 18.16 -2.26 -8.05
CA PHE A 230 19.22 -2.86 -7.24
C PHE A 230 18.78 -2.98 -5.78
N GLY A 231 19.47 -3.79 -4.99
CA GLY A 231 19.03 -4.17 -3.64
C GLY A 231 18.81 -3.02 -2.64
N GLY A 232 19.32 -1.84 -2.93
CA GLY A 232 19.18 -0.64 -2.08
C GLY A 232 18.37 0.49 -2.71
N GLY A 233 17.80 0.30 -3.91
CA GLY A 233 17.13 1.38 -4.62
C GLY A 233 16.91 1.09 -6.09
N TYR A 234 16.85 2.15 -6.88
CA TYR A 234 16.78 2.05 -8.34
C TYR A 234 17.54 3.21 -9.01
N CYS A 235 17.86 3.03 -10.27
CA CYS A 235 18.33 4.08 -11.16
C CYS A 235 17.24 4.36 -12.18
N SER A 236 16.75 5.60 -12.27
CA SER A 236 15.86 6.04 -13.35
C SER A 236 16.65 6.63 -14.50
N PHE A 237 16.07 6.58 -15.70
CA PHE A 237 16.67 7.14 -16.92
C PHE A 237 15.74 8.19 -17.52
N ASP A 238 16.28 9.37 -17.83
CA ASP A 238 15.52 10.41 -18.51
C ASP A 238 15.36 10.10 -20.03
N ASN A 239 14.65 10.97 -20.75
CA ASN A 239 14.47 10.81 -22.19
C ASN A 239 15.78 10.79 -23.00
N ASN A 240 16.88 11.30 -22.45
CA ASN A 240 18.22 11.28 -23.03
C ASN A 240 19.06 10.13 -22.52
N GLN A 241 18.47 9.21 -21.74
CA GLN A 241 19.11 8.07 -21.09
C GLN A 241 20.19 8.47 -20.07
N ASN A 242 20.06 9.65 -19.44
CA ASN A 242 20.91 10.02 -18.32
C ASN A 242 20.40 9.35 -17.05
N PRO A 243 21.28 8.69 -16.26
CA PRO A 243 20.87 8.01 -15.04
C PRO A 243 20.74 8.97 -13.87
N THR A 244 19.77 8.69 -12.99
CA THR A 244 19.64 9.29 -11.66
C THR A 244 19.45 8.19 -10.64
N PHE A 245 20.25 8.18 -9.57
CA PHE A 245 20.20 7.14 -8.54
C PHE A 245 19.26 7.54 -7.40
N HIS A 246 18.42 6.59 -7.00
CA HIS A 246 17.44 6.69 -5.94
C HIS A 246 17.67 5.58 -4.91
N TYR A 247 17.77 5.94 -3.64
CA TYR A 247 18.11 5.02 -2.56
C TYR A 247 16.95 4.87 -1.59
N TYR A 248 16.65 3.63 -1.21
CA TYR A 248 15.59 3.31 -0.27
C TYR A 248 16.07 3.36 1.17
N GLU A 249 15.34 4.08 1.98
CA GLU A 249 15.40 3.97 3.43
C GLU A 249 14.22 3.14 3.92
N LYS A 250 14.52 1.94 4.39
CA LYS A 250 13.53 0.94 4.80
C LYS A 250 13.39 0.90 6.32
N ASP A 251 12.17 0.60 6.80
CA ASP A 251 11.94 0.32 8.21
C ASP A 251 12.41 -1.09 8.60
N HIS A 252 12.04 -1.50 9.83
CA HIS A 252 12.44 -2.78 10.39
C HIS A 252 11.75 -3.99 9.72
N LEU A 253 10.64 -3.78 9.05
CA LEU A 253 9.91 -4.80 8.29
C LEU A 253 10.34 -4.84 6.82
N GLY A 254 11.25 -3.94 6.40
CA GLY A 254 11.69 -3.84 5.03
C GLY A 254 10.87 -2.86 4.17
N SER A 255 9.81 -2.27 4.73
CA SER A 255 9.00 -1.29 4.02
C SER A 255 9.79 -0.01 3.76
N VAL A 256 9.78 0.47 2.53
CA VAL A 256 10.44 1.74 2.17
C VAL A 256 9.71 2.89 2.87
N ARG A 257 10.43 3.72 3.58
CA ARG A 257 9.90 4.87 4.32
C ARG A 257 10.32 6.20 3.76
N MET A 258 11.36 6.19 2.96
CA MET A 258 11.90 7.39 2.34
C MET A 258 12.71 6.98 1.12
N VAL A 259 12.62 7.77 0.06
CA VAL A 259 13.51 7.69 -1.10
C VAL A 259 14.41 8.92 -1.09
N VAL A 260 15.69 8.72 -1.29
CA VAL A 260 16.68 9.79 -1.30
C VAL A 260 17.44 9.70 -2.62
N ASN A 261 17.54 10.78 -3.38
CA ASN A 261 18.32 10.80 -4.60
C ASN A 261 19.83 10.86 -4.32
N GLU A 262 20.65 10.73 -5.33
CA GLU A 262 22.10 10.74 -5.25
C GLU A 262 22.69 12.01 -4.62
N ASN A 263 21.95 13.14 -4.66
CA ASN A 263 22.35 14.40 -4.06
C ASN A 263 21.95 14.50 -2.57
N GLY A 264 21.34 13.45 -2.01
CA GLY A 264 20.87 13.44 -0.62
C GLY A 264 19.56 14.17 -0.39
N THR A 265 18.85 14.53 -1.46
CA THR A 265 17.54 15.17 -1.39
C THR A 265 16.48 14.10 -1.19
N ILE A 266 15.60 14.31 -0.19
CA ILE A 266 14.43 13.45 0.01
C ILE A 266 13.43 13.77 -1.11
N GLU A 267 13.00 12.74 -1.81
CA GLU A 267 11.98 12.91 -2.84
C GLU A 267 10.60 13.15 -2.21
N PRO A 268 9.89 14.22 -2.67
CA PRO A 268 8.62 14.59 -2.08
C PRO A 268 7.54 13.72 -2.66
N SER A 269 7.17 12.65 -2.01
CA SER A 269 6.02 11.95 -2.53
C SER A 269 5.32 10.97 -1.62
N HIS A 270 5.66 10.87 -0.34
CA HIS A 270 5.16 9.66 0.30
C HIS A 270 4.57 9.95 1.67
N THR A 271 3.25 9.96 1.71
CA THR A 271 2.50 9.93 2.97
C THR A 271 2.29 8.47 3.37
N PHE A 272 2.75 8.10 4.54
CA PHE A 272 2.63 6.75 5.07
C PHE A 272 1.40 6.63 5.95
N GLY A 273 0.56 5.66 5.67
CA GLY A 273 -0.50 5.20 6.58
C GLY A 273 0.04 4.22 7.64
N VAL A 274 -0.82 3.82 8.57
CA VAL A 274 -0.45 2.93 9.69
C VAL A 274 -0.13 1.54 9.22
N VAL A 275 -0.84 1.07 8.24
CA VAL A 275 -0.81 -0.30 7.76
C VAL A 275 0.01 -0.35 6.47
N GLY A 276 1.23 0.19 6.51
CA GLY A 276 2.20 -0.05 5.43
C GLY A 276 1.99 0.65 4.10
N TYR A 277 1.10 1.64 4.02
CA TYR A 277 0.90 2.36 2.76
C TYR A 277 2.06 3.27 2.43
N VAL A 278 2.72 2.99 1.35
CA VAL A 278 3.50 3.96 0.59
C VAL A 278 2.57 4.49 -0.49
N LYS A 279 2.25 5.78 -0.45
CA LYS A 279 1.59 6.41 -1.57
C LYS A 279 2.62 6.64 -2.65
N GLU A 280 2.38 6.03 -3.78
CA GLU A 280 3.17 6.17 -5.00
C GLU A 280 4.63 5.75 -4.88
N PHE A 281 4.86 4.48 -5.03
CA PHE A 281 5.83 4.05 -5.98
C PHE A 281 5.22 4.14 -7.31
N ASP A 282 6.11 4.45 -8.21
CA ASP A 282 5.73 4.25 -9.56
C ASP A 282 5.26 2.82 -9.74
N SER A 283 4.58 2.65 -10.77
CA SER A 283 3.88 1.48 -11.19
C SER A 283 4.60 0.15 -11.08
N TYR A 284 5.86 0.14 -10.86
CA TYR A 284 6.65 -1.07 -10.83
C TYR A 284 6.98 -1.63 -9.46
N PHE A 285 6.84 -0.77 -8.47
CA PHE A 285 6.95 -1.18 -7.10
C PHE A 285 5.65 -1.04 -6.40
N ASN A 286 4.61 -1.46 -7.12
CA ASN A 286 3.35 -1.54 -6.49
C ASN A 286 3.44 -2.17 -5.19
N GLU A 287 3.67 -1.33 -4.32
CA GLU A 287 3.75 -1.74 -3.10
C GLU A 287 2.47 -1.96 -2.52
N VAL A 288 2.36 -3.02 -2.40
CA VAL A 288 1.99 -3.71 -1.31
C VAL A 288 1.33 -2.85 -0.29
N VAL A 289 0.17 -2.70 -0.53
CA VAL A 289 -0.76 -2.37 0.49
C VAL A 289 -0.89 -3.57 1.35
N SER A 290 -0.46 -3.48 2.53
CA SER A 290 -0.56 -4.54 3.49
C SER A 290 -1.98 -4.83 3.96
N CYS A 291 -2.97 -4.22 3.33
CA CYS A 291 -4.36 -4.62 3.48
C CYS A 291 -4.95 -4.89 2.11
N PRO A 292 -5.22 -6.15 1.77
CA PRO A 292 -5.70 -6.54 0.44
C PRO A 292 -7.08 -5.98 0.08
N VAL A 293 -7.75 -5.34 1.03
CA VAL A 293 -9.13 -4.91 0.87
C VAL A 293 -9.26 -3.48 0.37
N PHE A 294 -8.21 -2.66 0.45
CA PHE A 294 -8.33 -1.23 0.23
C PHE A 294 -7.68 -0.78 -1.06
N GLY A 295 -8.49 -0.69 -2.10
CA GLY A 295 -8.06 -0.18 -3.41
C GLY A 295 -7.77 1.32 -3.39
N LYS A 296 -6.84 1.75 -4.19
CA LYS A 296 -6.58 3.12 -4.58
C LYS A 296 -7.45 3.59 -5.73
N ASN A 297 -7.23 4.79 -6.20
CA ASN A 297 -7.94 5.42 -7.30
C ASN A 297 -7.81 4.75 -8.67
N ASN A 298 -8.77 5.01 -9.52
CA ASN A 298 -9.03 4.36 -10.80
C ASN A 298 -7.95 4.48 -11.89
N THR A 299 -6.95 5.33 -11.75
CA THR A 299 -5.90 5.50 -12.76
C THR A 299 -4.80 4.46 -12.73
N ASP A 300 -4.65 3.74 -11.59
CA ASP A 300 -3.60 2.73 -11.40
C ASP A 300 -4.17 1.37 -11.01
N LEU A 301 -5.38 1.05 -11.43
CA LEU A 301 -6.09 -0.16 -11.07
C LEU A 301 -5.40 -1.46 -11.50
N GLU A 302 -4.64 -1.35 -12.55
CA GLU A 302 -4.07 -2.47 -13.29
C GLU A 302 -2.97 -3.21 -12.52
N GLU A 303 -2.27 -2.50 -11.67
CA GLU A 303 -1.14 -3.05 -10.94
C GLU A 303 -1.47 -3.57 -9.54
N LYS A 304 -2.67 -3.25 -9.07
CA LYS A 304 -3.09 -3.58 -7.70
C LYS A 304 -3.75 -4.92 -7.53
N ILE A 305 -4.14 -5.53 -8.61
CA ILE A 305 -4.74 -6.87 -8.59
C ILE A 305 -3.71 -7.94 -8.29
N THR A 306 -2.44 -7.72 -8.65
CA THR A 306 -1.33 -8.64 -8.35
C THR A 306 -1.08 -8.81 -6.84
N ILE A 307 -1.66 -7.96 -6.01
CA ILE A 307 -1.42 -7.95 -4.55
C ILE A 307 -2.44 -8.77 -3.77
N VAL A 308 -3.56 -9.10 -4.38
CA VAL A 308 -4.62 -9.89 -3.74
C VAL A 308 -4.26 -11.39 -3.66
N GLU A 309 -3.18 -11.80 -4.31
CA GLU A 309 -2.78 -13.22 -4.42
C GLU A 309 -1.65 -13.67 -3.48
N GLN A 310 -1.25 -12.86 -2.49
CA GLN A 310 -0.26 -13.30 -1.48
C GLN A 310 -0.88 -13.42 -0.10
#